data_5d2fd6d0fd1ce9adc8603402f9ba6ae1
#
_entry.id   5d2fd6d0fd1ce9adc8603402f9ba6ae1
#
_cell.length_a   1.000
_cell.length_b   1.000
_cell.length_c   1.000
_cell.angle_alpha   90.00
_cell.angle_beta   90.00
_cell.angle_gamma   90.00
#
_symmetry.space_group_name_H-M   'P 1'
#
loop_
_entity.id
_entity.type
_entity.pdbx_description
1 polymer ?
#
loop_
_entity_poly.entity_id
_entity_poly.type
_entity_poly.pdbx_seq_one_letter_code
_entity_poly.pdbx_strand_id
1 'polypeptide(L)'
;MAKRYLEDFTVGQTFGSGRLRVDKEQIKAFAAEFDPQPFHLDEDAARDTIFGGLAASGWHTAALTMRLLVESEIEPAGGIVGAGFDEFRWPRPVRPGDELHIESEVLEVRASRSRPNQGLIKVRTTTLNQRDEAVQVQIANLIVPRRQSADGE
;
A
#
# COMPACT_ATOMS: atom_id res chain seq x y z
N MET A 1 6.92 16.56 11.44
CA MET A 1 5.61 16.28 10.83
C MET A 1 4.62 15.89 11.88
N ALA A 2 3.45 16.44 11.81
CA ALA A 2 2.41 16.10 12.77
C ALA A 2 1.86 14.72 12.50
N LYS A 3 1.79 13.89 13.51
CA LYS A 3 1.16 12.57 13.41
C LYS A 3 -0.35 12.73 13.54
N ARG A 4 -1.08 11.82 12.89
CA ARG A 4 -2.55 11.86 12.90
C ARG A 4 -3.12 10.83 13.85
N TYR A 5 -4.03 11.29 14.67
CA TYR A 5 -4.84 10.44 15.54
C TYR A 5 -6.18 10.20 14.88
N LEU A 6 -7.00 9.34 15.47
CA LEU A 6 -8.29 9.01 14.87
C LEU A 6 -9.12 10.26 14.55
N GLU A 7 -9.10 11.24 15.46
CA GLU A 7 -9.86 12.48 15.31
C GLU A 7 -9.41 13.34 14.15
N ASP A 8 -8.20 13.08 13.63
CA ASP A 8 -7.63 13.83 12.50
C ASP A 8 -8.01 13.24 11.14
N PHE A 9 -8.74 12.13 11.12
CA PHE A 9 -9.16 11.50 9.88
C PHE A 9 -10.63 11.78 9.60
N THR A 10 -10.94 12.04 8.34
CA THR A 10 -12.28 12.37 7.88
C THR A 10 -12.56 11.59 6.60
N VAL A 11 -13.77 11.06 6.48
CA VAL A 11 -14.20 10.37 5.26
C VAL A 11 -14.05 11.30 4.04
N GLY A 12 -13.45 10.78 2.98
CA GLY A 12 -13.19 11.53 1.76
C GLY A 12 -11.83 12.21 1.70
N GLN A 13 -11.10 12.23 2.80
CA GLN A 13 -9.76 12.80 2.86
C GLN A 13 -8.81 11.97 2.00
N THR A 14 -7.93 12.64 1.25
CA THR A 14 -6.98 11.97 0.36
C THR A 14 -5.55 12.30 0.73
N PHE A 15 -4.65 11.35 0.44
CA PHE A 15 -3.22 11.49 0.68
C PHE A 15 -2.46 10.95 -0.51
N GLY A 16 -1.41 11.65 -0.90
CA GLY A 16 -0.51 11.21 -1.95
C GLY A 16 0.83 10.78 -1.41
N SER A 17 1.71 10.37 -2.31
CA SER A 17 3.05 9.91 -1.98
C SER A 17 4.08 10.46 -2.96
N GLY A 18 5.36 10.23 -2.65
CA GLY A 18 6.43 10.37 -3.63
C GLY A 18 6.37 9.25 -4.66
N ARG A 19 7.44 9.14 -5.44
CA ARG A 19 7.53 8.16 -6.54
C ARG A 19 8.67 7.21 -6.28
N LEU A 20 8.53 5.99 -6.82
CA LEU A 20 9.48 4.91 -6.62
C LEU A 20 9.64 4.17 -7.94
N ARG A 21 10.87 4.07 -8.45
CA ARG A 21 11.14 3.33 -9.68
C ARG A 21 11.37 1.86 -9.36
N VAL A 22 10.77 0.99 -10.17
CA VAL A 22 10.88 -0.46 -10.03
C VAL A 22 12.07 -0.94 -10.85
N ASP A 23 13.04 -1.53 -10.17
CA ASP A 23 14.28 -1.98 -10.78
C ASP A 23 14.18 -3.47 -11.13
N LYS A 24 14.62 -3.82 -12.34
CA LYS A 24 14.62 -5.20 -12.81
C LYS A 24 15.35 -6.15 -11.86
N GLU A 25 16.51 -5.71 -11.37
CA GLU A 25 17.30 -6.56 -10.46
C GLU A 25 16.56 -6.81 -9.15
N GLN A 26 15.84 -5.82 -8.67
CA GLN A 26 15.04 -5.99 -7.45
C GLN A 26 13.85 -6.92 -7.68
N ILE A 27 13.23 -6.87 -8.86
CA ILE A 27 12.14 -7.79 -9.21
C ILE A 27 12.63 -9.23 -9.09
N LYS A 28 13.80 -9.52 -9.69
CA LYS A 28 14.35 -10.86 -9.67
C LYS A 28 14.81 -11.29 -8.29
N ALA A 29 15.43 -10.38 -7.52
CA ALA A 29 15.91 -10.67 -6.17
C ALA A 29 14.75 -10.99 -5.24
N PHE A 30 13.69 -10.19 -5.28
CA PHE A 30 12.50 -10.46 -4.46
C PHE A 30 11.88 -11.81 -4.83
N ALA A 31 11.74 -12.06 -6.13
CA ALA A 31 11.14 -13.29 -6.61
C ALA A 31 11.96 -14.52 -6.23
N ALA A 32 13.29 -14.44 -6.33
CA ALA A 32 14.16 -15.54 -5.97
C ALA A 32 13.97 -15.95 -4.52
N GLU A 33 13.68 -14.99 -3.67
CA GLU A 33 13.51 -15.25 -2.23
C GLU A 33 12.09 -15.67 -1.87
N PHE A 34 11.07 -15.05 -2.46
CA PHE A 34 9.70 -15.20 -1.99
C PHE A 34 8.70 -15.73 -3.00
N ASP A 35 9.01 -15.67 -4.31
CA ASP A 35 8.05 -16.06 -5.35
C ASP A 35 8.81 -16.52 -6.60
N PRO A 36 9.54 -17.64 -6.49
CA PRO A 36 10.48 -18.08 -7.55
C PRO A 36 9.76 -18.73 -8.73
N GLN A 37 9.05 -17.94 -9.50
CA GLN A 37 8.33 -18.38 -10.68
C GLN A 37 8.98 -17.78 -11.93
N PRO A 38 8.91 -18.49 -13.08
CA PRO A 38 9.64 -18.09 -14.29
C PRO A 38 9.37 -16.65 -14.75
N PHE A 39 8.11 -16.21 -14.71
CA PHE A 39 7.72 -14.87 -15.17
C PHE A 39 8.18 -13.74 -14.26
N HIS A 40 8.75 -14.07 -13.09
CA HIS A 40 9.33 -13.09 -12.17
C HIS A 40 10.86 -13.18 -12.12
N LEU A 41 11.44 -14.21 -12.74
CA LEU A 41 12.87 -14.51 -12.62
C LEU A 41 13.65 -14.30 -13.90
N ASP A 42 13.05 -14.51 -15.08
CA ASP A 42 13.77 -14.63 -16.34
C ASP A 42 12.95 -14.00 -17.46
N GLU A 43 13.55 -13.02 -18.15
CA GLU A 43 12.88 -12.32 -19.24
C GLU A 43 12.48 -13.25 -20.37
N ASP A 44 13.36 -14.19 -20.74
CA ASP A 44 13.07 -15.11 -21.84
C ASP A 44 11.94 -16.08 -21.50
N ALA A 45 11.98 -16.64 -20.30
CA ALA A 45 10.93 -17.53 -19.83
C ALA A 45 9.60 -16.81 -19.70
N ALA A 46 9.63 -15.52 -19.34
CA ALA A 46 8.43 -14.73 -19.12
C ALA A 46 7.67 -14.41 -20.42
N ARG A 47 8.36 -14.36 -21.56
CA ARG A 47 7.76 -13.96 -22.84
C ARG A 47 6.55 -14.80 -23.24
N ASP A 48 6.64 -16.10 -23.01
CA ASP A 48 5.61 -17.04 -23.44
C ASP A 48 4.56 -17.31 -22.39
N THR A 49 4.54 -16.51 -21.32
CA THR A 49 3.59 -16.62 -20.25
C THR A 49 2.45 -15.64 -20.44
N ILE A 50 1.43 -15.76 -19.58
CA ILE A 50 0.30 -14.84 -19.56
C ILE A 50 0.74 -13.37 -19.41
N PHE A 51 1.92 -13.13 -18.78
CA PHE A 51 2.43 -11.79 -18.59
C PHE A 51 3.11 -11.22 -19.86
N GLY A 52 3.51 -12.07 -20.79
CA GLY A 52 4.14 -11.63 -22.03
C GLY A 52 5.48 -10.93 -21.85
N GLY A 53 6.10 -11.07 -20.69
CA GLY A 53 7.37 -10.44 -20.34
C GLY A 53 7.57 -10.47 -18.85
N LEU A 54 8.75 -10.05 -18.40
CA LEU A 54 9.07 -10.04 -16.96
C LEU A 54 8.11 -9.12 -16.20
N ALA A 55 7.55 -9.62 -15.11
CA ALA A 55 6.67 -8.88 -14.26
C ALA A 55 7.10 -9.06 -12.80
N ALA A 56 6.90 -8.02 -11.99
CA ALA A 56 7.13 -8.12 -10.56
C ALA A 56 6.10 -9.04 -9.93
N SER A 57 6.50 -9.79 -8.90
CA SER A 57 5.56 -10.52 -8.07
C SER A 57 4.53 -9.54 -7.50
N GLY A 58 3.27 -9.97 -7.43
CA GLY A 58 2.25 -9.15 -6.77
C GLY A 58 2.65 -8.81 -5.34
N TRP A 59 3.29 -9.73 -4.64
CA TRP A 59 3.76 -9.48 -3.28
C TRP A 59 4.88 -8.45 -3.23
N HIS A 60 5.69 -8.35 -4.28
CA HIS A 60 6.68 -7.29 -4.41
C HIS A 60 5.99 -5.94 -4.59
N THR A 61 4.98 -5.89 -5.46
CA THR A 61 4.16 -4.68 -5.64
C THR A 61 3.52 -4.26 -4.31
N ALA A 62 3.02 -5.23 -3.55
CA ALA A 62 2.45 -4.96 -2.23
C ALA A 62 3.48 -4.39 -1.26
N ALA A 63 4.70 -4.93 -1.27
CA ALA A 63 5.78 -4.42 -0.42
C ALA A 63 6.19 -2.99 -0.81
N LEU A 64 6.26 -2.71 -2.10
CA LEU A 64 6.56 -1.36 -2.59
C LEU A 64 5.45 -0.37 -2.24
N THR A 65 4.20 -0.82 -2.35
CA THR A 65 3.04 -0.03 -1.91
C THR A 65 3.15 0.33 -0.44
N MET A 66 3.54 -0.64 0.39
CA MET A 66 3.73 -0.39 1.81
C MET A 66 4.82 0.64 2.06
N ARG A 67 5.94 0.55 1.35
CA ARG A 67 7.02 1.53 1.45
C ARG A 67 6.52 2.94 1.13
N LEU A 68 5.78 3.07 0.03
CA LEU A 68 5.21 4.35 -0.37
C LEU A 68 4.21 4.87 0.66
N LEU A 69 3.41 3.96 1.22
CA LEU A 69 2.39 4.32 2.21
C LEU A 69 3.02 4.83 3.51
N VAL A 70 4.04 4.14 4.00
CA VAL A 70 4.75 4.54 5.23
C VAL A 70 5.41 5.92 5.06
N GLU A 71 5.91 6.21 3.86
CA GLU A 71 6.56 7.47 3.56
C GLU A 71 5.60 8.56 3.06
N SER A 72 4.30 8.24 2.96
CA SER A 72 3.30 9.16 2.44
C SER A 72 2.82 10.14 3.51
N GLU A 73 1.89 10.99 3.10
CA GLU A 73 1.34 12.04 3.96
C GLU A 73 0.40 11.54 5.04
N ILE A 74 -0.01 10.27 4.99
CA ILE A 74 -1.04 9.76 5.90
C ILE A 74 -0.60 9.73 7.36
N GLU A 75 0.60 9.36 7.64
CA GLU A 75 1.29 9.39 8.95
C GLU A 75 0.40 9.17 10.17
N PRO A 76 -0.20 7.99 10.38
CA PRO A 76 -0.93 7.75 11.62
C PRO A 76 0.01 7.76 12.82
N ALA A 77 -0.48 8.25 13.95
CA ALA A 77 0.29 8.20 15.19
C ALA A 77 0.64 6.75 15.53
N GLY A 78 1.89 6.52 15.88
CA GLY A 78 2.36 5.18 16.24
C GLY A 78 2.67 4.27 15.06
N GLY A 79 2.50 4.74 13.82
CA GLY A 79 2.77 3.96 12.61
C GLY A 79 1.52 3.35 12.03
N ILE A 80 1.68 2.62 10.93
CA ILE A 80 0.56 1.99 10.22
C ILE A 80 0.39 0.57 10.77
N VAL A 81 -0.75 0.33 11.42
CA VAL A 81 -1.06 -0.98 11.99
C VAL A 81 -2.26 -1.55 11.24
N GLY A 82 -2.02 -2.59 10.45
CA GLY A 82 -3.07 -3.23 9.66
C GLY A 82 -3.85 -4.25 10.47
N ALA A 83 -5.16 -4.27 10.25
CA ALA A 83 -6.05 -5.27 10.84
C ALA A 83 -6.66 -6.18 9.77
N GLY A 84 -6.22 -6.06 8.55
CA GLY A 84 -6.70 -6.88 7.44
C GLY A 84 -7.17 -6.05 6.27
N PHE A 85 -7.58 -6.74 5.21
CA PHE A 85 -8.03 -6.11 3.98
C PHE A 85 -9.44 -6.57 3.64
N ASP A 86 -10.26 -5.62 3.18
CA ASP A 86 -11.56 -5.96 2.60
C ASP A 86 -11.42 -6.29 1.12
N GLU A 87 -10.43 -5.69 0.45
CA GLU A 87 -10.16 -5.89 -0.95
C GLU A 87 -8.67 -5.80 -1.19
N PHE A 88 -8.15 -6.68 -2.08
CA PHE A 88 -6.75 -6.68 -2.45
C PHE A 88 -6.64 -7.31 -3.83
N ARG A 89 -6.25 -6.53 -4.85
CA ARG A 89 -6.17 -7.03 -6.22
C ARG A 89 -5.10 -6.32 -7.03
N TRP A 90 -4.66 -7.00 -8.08
CA TRP A 90 -3.64 -6.50 -9.01
C TRP A 90 -4.25 -6.41 -10.41
N PRO A 91 -4.78 -5.24 -10.82
CA PRO A 91 -5.42 -5.11 -12.13
C PRO A 91 -4.44 -5.22 -13.31
N ARG A 92 -3.17 -4.87 -13.10
CA ARG A 92 -2.15 -4.89 -14.15
C ARG A 92 -0.82 -5.33 -13.59
N PRO A 93 0.04 -5.99 -14.41
CA PRO A 93 1.40 -6.33 -13.96
C PRO A 93 2.27 -5.07 -13.84
N VAL A 94 3.22 -5.12 -12.91
CA VAL A 94 4.26 -4.12 -12.78
C VAL A 94 5.47 -4.60 -13.58
N ARG A 95 6.03 -3.72 -14.40
CA ARG A 95 7.15 -4.03 -15.30
C ARG A 95 8.43 -3.36 -14.83
N PRO A 96 9.59 -3.91 -15.23
CA PRO A 96 10.86 -3.23 -14.95
C PRO A 96 10.84 -1.81 -15.54
N GLY A 97 11.29 -0.85 -14.74
CA GLY A 97 11.32 0.55 -15.14
C GLY A 97 10.06 1.33 -14.87
N ASP A 98 9.00 0.67 -14.43
CA ASP A 98 7.79 1.39 -14.01
C ASP A 98 8.09 2.30 -12.83
N GLU A 99 7.42 3.43 -12.79
CA GLU A 99 7.52 4.38 -11.70
C GLU A 99 6.19 4.42 -10.96
N LEU A 100 6.22 4.04 -9.69
CA LEU A 100 5.00 3.87 -8.89
C LEU A 100 4.79 5.03 -7.92
N HIS A 101 3.55 5.38 -7.72
CA HIS A 101 3.12 6.28 -6.64
C HIS A 101 1.76 5.80 -6.16
N ILE A 102 1.32 6.27 -5.01
CA ILE A 102 0.04 5.87 -4.44
C ILE A 102 -0.86 7.06 -4.18
N GLU A 103 -2.15 6.79 -4.19
CA GLU A 103 -3.18 7.71 -3.74
C GLU A 103 -4.04 6.96 -2.74
N SER A 104 -4.27 7.55 -1.58
CA SER A 104 -5.08 6.94 -0.53
C SER A 104 -6.28 7.80 -0.24
N GLU A 105 -7.42 7.16 -0.01
CA GLU A 105 -8.66 7.84 0.36
C GLU A 105 -9.26 7.17 1.59
N VAL A 106 -9.66 7.98 2.57
CA VAL A 106 -10.32 7.48 3.78
C VAL A 106 -11.79 7.21 3.46
N LEU A 107 -12.20 5.96 3.64
CA LEU A 107 -13.57 5.52 3.33
C LEU A 107 -14.45 5.46 4.56
N GLU A 108 -13.88 5.21 5.73
CA GLU A 108 -14.64 5.06 6.96
C GLU A 108 -13.75 5.44 8.15
N VAL A 109 -14.35 6.03 9.17
CA VAL A 109 -13.68 6.34 10.43
C VAL A 109 -14.63 5.94 11.55
N ARG A 110 -14.16 5.12 12.50
CA ARG A 110 -15.00 4.75 13.64
C ARG A 110 -14.17 4.47 14.88
N ALA A 111 -14.70 4.87 16.02
CA ALA A 111 -14.09 4.56 17.31
C ALA A 111 -14.35 3.10 17.68
N SER A 112 -13.38 2.47 18.35
CA SER A 112 -13.56 1.11 18.84
C SER A 112 -14.53 1.12 20.03
N ARG A 113 -15.44 0.14 20.07
CA ARG A 113 -16.34 -0.01 21.18
C ARG A 113 -15.68 -0.68 22.39
N SER A 114 -14.73 -1.57 22.11
CA SER A 114 -14.09 -2.35 23.17
C SER A 114 -12.80 -1.74 23.68
N ARG A 115 -12.18 -0.85 22.88
CA ARG A 115 -10.90 -0.21 23.24
C ARG A 115 -11.02 1.29 23.06
N PRO A 116 -11.36 2.02 24.13
CA PRO A 116 -11.70 3.44 24.00
C PRO A 116 -10.55 4.35 23.56
N ASN A 117 -9.30 3.85 23.64
CA ASN A 117 -8.14 4.65 23.27
C ASN A 117 -7.76 4.49 21.80
N GLN A 118 -8.55 3.78 21.01
CA GLN A 118 -8.25 3.55 19.60
C GLN A 118 -9.51 3.47 18.76
N GLY A 119 -9.33 3.45 17.46
CA GLY A 119 -10.39 3.22 16.51
C GLY A 119 -9.84 2.61 15.24
N LEU A 120 -10.66 2.62 14.22
CA LEU A 120 -10.35 2.00 12.95
C LEU A 120 -10.68 2.97 11.83
N ILE A 121 -9.75 3.06 10.87
CA ILE A 121 -10.05 3.74 9.61
C ILE A 121 -9.97 2.71 8.49
N LYS A 122 -10.83 2.89 7.50
CA LYS A 122 -10.79 2.09 6.28
C LYS A 122 -10.23 2.98 5.19
N VAL A 123 -9.17 2.54 4.54
CA VAL A 123 -8.44 3.34 3.56
C VAL A 123 -8.30 2.55 2.27
N ARG A 124 -8.72 3.15 1.16
CA ARG A 124 -8.44 2.61 -0.17
C ARG A 124 -7.14 3.22 -0.64
N THR A 125 -6.15 2.39 -0.94
CA THR A 125 -4.89 2.81 -1.52
C THR A 125 -4.76 2.21 -2.90
N THR A 126 -4.59 3.07 -3.91
CA THR A 126 -4.38 2.67 -5.28
C THR A 126 -2.94 2.94 -5.63
N THR A 127 -2.23 1.91 -6.10
CA THR A 127 -0.87 2.05 -6.60
C THR A 127 -0.93 2.22 -8.11
N LEU A 128 -0.31 3.30 -8.58
CA LEU A 128 -0.40 3.73 -9.97
C LEU A 128 0.99 3.70 -10.61
N ASN A 129 1.05 3.36 -11.89
CA ASN A 129 2.30 3.44 -12.65
C ASN A 129 2.47 4.85 -13.25
N GLN A 130 3.48 5.05 -14.09
CA GLN A 130 3.79 6.34 -14.70
C GLN A 130 2.72 6.83 -15.68
N ARG A 131 1.82 5.96 -16.09
CA ARG A 131 0.69 6.29 -16.96
C ARG A 131 -0.61 6.46 -16.19
N ASP A 132 -0.50 6.53 -14.85
CA ASP A 132 -1.65 6.60 -13.94
C ASP A 132 -2.61 5.41 -14.09
N GLU A 133 -2.05 4.25 -14.43
CA GLU A 133 -2.82 3.01 -14.47
C GLU A 133 -2.69 2.28 -13.15
N ALA A 134 -3.80 1.75 -12.63
CA ALA A 134 -3.78 1.02 -11.37
C ALA A 134 -3.09 -0.32 -11.54
N VAL A 135 -2.10 -0.57 -10.71
CA VAL A 135 -1.38 -1.85 -10.65
C VAL A 135 -1.70 -2.63 -9.39
N GLN A 136 -2.20 -1.94 -8.36
CA GLN A 136 -2.71 -2.58 -7.15
C GLN A 136 -3.80 -1.71 -6.55
N VAL A 137 -4.87 -2.34 -6.10
CA VAL A 137 -5.94 -1.67 -5.36
C VAL A 137 -6.16 -2.45 -4.08
N GLN A 138 -6.07 -1.77 -2.96
CA GLN A 138 -6.35 -2.38 -1.67
C GLN A 138 -7.28 -1.51 -0.86
N ILE A 139 -8.14 -2.15 -0.08
CA ILE A 139 -8.92 -1.49 0.96
C ILE A 139 -8.50 -2.13 2.26
N ALA A 140 -7.80 -1.36 3.08
CA ALA A 140 -7.21 -1.83 4.32
C ALA A 140 -7.95 -1.26 5.51
N ASN A 141 -8.02 -2.06 6.56
CA ASN A 141 -8.52 -1.62 7.85
C ASN A 141 -7.31 -1.36 8.74
N LEU A 142 -7.17 -0.12 9.20
CA LEU A 142 -6.03 0.31 10.00
C LEU A 142 -6.48 0.69 11.40
N ILE A 143 -5.71 0.25 12.40
CA ILE A 143 -5.96 0.61 13.79
C ILE A 143 -5.21 1.91 14.07
N VAL A 144 -5.91 2.91 14.58
CA VAL A 144 -5.32 4.23 14.83
C VAL A 144 -5.64 4.64 16.28
N PRO A 145 -4.65 5.13 17.02
CA PRO A 145 -4.90 5.58 18.39
C PRO A 145 -5.75 6.84 18.38
N ARG A 146 -6.51 7.00 19.46
CA ARG A 146 -7.26 8.22 19.69
C ARG A 146 -6.39 9.21 20.45
N ARG A 147 -6.62 10.51 20.21
CA ARG A 147 -5.94 11.56 20.94
C ARG A 147 -6.39 11.51 22.39
N GLN A 148 -5.44 11.54 23.31
CA GLN A 148 -5.76 11.58 24.72
C GLN A 148 -6.36 12.95 25.05
N SER A 149 -7.41 12.95 25.88
CA SER A 149 -7.98 14.20 26.34
C SER A 149 -7.04 14.86 27.35
N ALA A 150 -7.14 16.18 27.48
CA ALA A 150 -6.33 16.91 28.44
C ALA A 150 -6.55 16.43 29.87
N ASP A 151 -7.74 15.90 30.16
CA ASP A 151 -8.11 15.41 31.48
C ASP A 151 -7.83 13.91 31.67
N GLY A 152 -7.37 13.24 30.62
CA GLY A 152 -7.23 11.79 30.60
C GLY A 152 -5.83 11.27 30.82
N GLU A 153 -4.89 12.13 31.13
CA GLU A 153 -3.51 11.71 31.36
C GLU A 153 -3.31 10.96 32.64
#